data_71c96f6514c64eadcd05ad8a15bc66e2
#
_entry.id   71c96f6514c64eadcd05ad8a15bc66e2
#
_cell.length_a   1.000
_cell.length_b   1.000
_cell.length_c   1.000
_cell.angle_alpha   90.00
_cell.angle_beta   90.00
_cell.angle_gamma   90.00
#
_symmetry.space_group_name_H-M   'P 1'
#
loop_
_entity.id
_entity.type
_entity.pdbx_description
1 polymer ?
#
loop_
_entity_poly.entity_id
_entity_poly.type
_entity_poly.pdbx_seq_one_letter_code
_entity_poly.pdbx_strand_id
1 'polypeptide(L)'
;MQIRPNPRRLVISYAHPEAYAPLARAILAKMGFWIVPIEEMSELPPSWATRKPELRIVDERRLGEVPEDLEEDGGPIPMIVLTGRHGVTGVDPRIIGAVKRPAGLHDLYRLVQEALEETPRATPRVPTHLPARCRRNGREWRGSVLSLSENGCLLRSPEPVPLGTQVEIEFLLPRAGTIVTQAEVAYQLVPDFGLVFHSTPAASRESILAYVQATLGNS
;
A
#
# COMPACT_ATOMS: atom_id res chain seq x y z
N MET A 1 18.73 17.17 -18.49
CA MET A 1 17.92 15.99 -18.13
C MET A 1 16.57 16.52 -17.69
N GLN A 2 15.58 16.56 -18.61
CA GLN A 2 14.23 17.03 -18.29
C GLN A 2 13.54 15.91 -17.51
N ILE A 3 13.29 16.14 -16.23
CA ILE A 3 12.40 15.32 -15.41
C ILE A 3 11.01 15.52 -16.02
N ARG A 4 10.50 14.56 -16.78
CA ARG A 4 9.11 14.55 -17.20
C ARG A 4 8.27 14.51 -15.92
N PRO A 5 7.35 15.46 -15.68
CA PRO A 5 6.47 15.38 -14.53
C PRO A 5 5.69 14.06 -14.65
N ASN A 6 5.77 13.24 -13.62
CA ASN A 6 4.98 12.03 -13.52
C ASN A 6 3.51 12.41 -13.72
N PRO A 7 2.74 11.76 -14.60
CA PRO A 7 1.34 12.12 -14.85
C PRO A 7 0.61 12.10 -13.51
N ARG A 8 -0.05 13.20 -13.15
CA ARG A 8 -0.79 13.29 -11.90
C ARG A 8 -1.92 12.25 -11.92
N ARG A 9 -2.00 11.44 -10.89
CA ARG A 9 -3.05 10.44 -10.69
C ARG A 9 -4.21 11.07 -9.94
N LEU A 10 -5.43 10.93 -10.48
CA LEU A 10 -6.63 11.49 -9.87
C LEU A 10 -7.16 10.55 -8.79
N VAL A 11 -7.24 11.07 -7.58
CA VAL A 11 -7.80 10.38 -6.41
C VAL A 11 -8.98 11.20 -5.89
N ILE A 12 -10.18 10.63 -5.83
CA ILE A 12 -11.35 11.32 -5.27
C ILE A 12 -11.45 11.02 -3.78
N SER A 13 -11.69 12.07 -2.98
CA SER A 13 -11.86 11.98 -1.54
C SER A 13 -13.30 12.21 -1.12
N TYR A 14 -13.88 11.22 -0.46
CA TYR A 14 -15.13 11.30 0.29
C TYR A 14 -14.83 11.44 1.80
N ALA A 15 -13.83 12.26 2.15
CA ALA A 15 -13.42 12.46 3.53
C ALA A 15 -13.17 13.94 3.80
N HIS A 16 -13.60 14.39 4.98
CA HIS A 16 -13.35 15.77 5.43
C HIS A 16 -11.84 16.01 5.59
N PRO A 17 -11.33 17.23 5.36
CA PRO A 17 -9.90 17.57 5.50
C PRO A 17 -9.28 17.15 6.85
N GLU A 18 -10.06 17.19 7.94
CA GLU A 18 -9.62 16.75 9.28
C GLU A 18 -9.40 15.23 9.41
N ALA A 19 -9.88 14.44 8.46
CA ALA A 19 -9.61 13.00 8.43
C ALA A 19 -8.17 12.67 8.02
N TYR A 20 -7.41 13.67 7.55
CA TYR A 20 -6.01 13.58 7.19
C TYR A 20 -5.12 14.26 8.23
N ALA A 21 -3.94 13.69 8.47
CA ALA A 21 -2.92 14.39 9.22
C ALA A 21 -2.48 15.68 8.51
N PRO A 22 -2.04 16.70 9.22
CA PRO A 22 -1.58 17.95 8.64
C PRO A 22 -0.59 17.72 7.50
N LEU A 23 -0.76 18.45 6.39
CA LEU A 23 0.07 18.39 5.19
C LEU A 23 0.06 17.08 4.39
N ALA A 24 -0.57 16.00 4.86
CA ALA A 24 -0.56 14.71 4.16
C ALA A 24 -1.06 14.85 2.71
N ARG A 25 -2.19 15.50 2.47
CA ARG A 25 -2.73 15.74 1.11
C ARG A 25 -1.78 16.56 0.25
N ALA A 26 -1.19 17.64 0.81
CA ALA A 26 -0.29 18.53 0.08
C ALA A 26 1.01 17.81 -0.32
N ILE A 27 1.55 16.94 0.54
CA ILE A 27 2.74 16.16 0.23
C ILE A 27 2.42 15.10 -0.83
N LEU A 28 1.30 14.38 -0.70
CA LEU A 28 0.86 13.42 -1.71
C LEU A 28 0.65 14.07 -3.08
N ALA A 29 0.13 15.29 -3.11
CA ALA A 29 -0.01 16.06 -4.36
C ALA A 29 1.35 16.35 -5.02
N LYS A 30 2.39 16.67 -4.23
CA LYS A 30 3.77 16.83 -4.73
C LYS A 30 4.37 15.52 -5.24
N MET A 31 3.90 14.38 -4.71
CA MET A 31 4.34 13.04 -5.13
C MET A 31 3.56 12.52 -6.36
N GLY A 32 2.64 13.33 -6.92
CA GLY A 32 1.91 12.98 -8.13
C GLY A 32 0.49 12.45 -7.89
N PHE A 33 0.00 12.39 -6.63
CA PHE A 33 -1.35 11.95 -6.28
C PHE A 33 -2.25 13.15 -5.99
N TRP A 34 -3.09 13.52 -6.95
CA TRP A 34 -3.98 14.65 -6.77
C TRP A 34 -5.28 14.21 -6.08
N ILE A 35 -5.34 14.46 -4.76
CA ILE A 35 -6.50 14.12 -3.93
C ILE A 35 -7.49 15.29 -3.97
N VAL A 36 -8.61 15.07 -4.67
CA VAL A 36 -9.68 16.06 -4.88
C VAL A 36 -10.88 15.67 -4.03
N PRO A 37 -11.38 16.56 -3.14
CA PRO A 37 -12.66 16.34 -2.46
C PRO A 37 -13.79 16.18 -3.46
N ILE A 38 -14.75 15.31 -3.16
CA ILE A 38 -15.90 15.09 -4.06
C ILE A 38 -16.68 16.38 -4.29
N GLU A 39 -16.73 17.26 -3.29
CA GLU A 39 -17.39 18.56 -3.33
C GLU A 39 -16.72 19.53 -4.34
N GLU A 40 -15.42 19.37 -4.58
CA GLU A 40 -14.62 20.21 -5.49
C GLU A 40 -14.56 19.67 -6.92
N MET A 41 -15.20 18.52 -7.21
CA MET A 41 -15.14 17.88 -8.54
C MET A 41 -15.71 18.78 -9.66
N SER A 42 -16.73 19.59 -9.37
CA SER A 42 -17.33 20.54 -10.32
C SER A 42 -16.41 21.71 -10.67
N GLU A 43 -15.41 21.98 -9.86
CA GLU A 43 -14.44 23.06 -10.05
C GLU A 43 -13.22 22.64 -10.86
N LEU A 44 -13.13 21.35 -11.20
CA LEU A 44 -12.01 20.83 -11.97
C LEU A 44 -12.00 21.37 -13.40
N PRO A 45 -10.80 21.58 -13.97
CA PRO A 45 -10.68 21.87 -15.40
C PRO A 45 -11.39 20.80 -16.24
N PRO A 46 -12.02 21.14 -17.39
CA PRO A 46 -12.77 20.20 -18.21
C PRO A 46 -12.00 18.93 -18.60
N SER A 47 -10.69 19.04 -18.79
CA SER A 47 -9.80 17.89 -19.09
C SER A 47 -9.64 16.91 -17.93
N TRP A 48 -10.00 17.29 -16.72
CA TRP A 48 -9.97 16.47 -15.52
C TRP A 48 -11.36 16.04 -15.05
N ALA A 49 -12.37 16.85 -15.27
CA ALA A 49 -13.75 16.56 -14.88
C ALA A 49 -14.32 15.30 -15.55
N THR A 50 -13.84 14.98 -16.76
CA THR A 50 -14.22 13.78 -17.51
C THR A 50 -13.30 12.59 -17.28
N ARG A 51 -12.22 12.76 -16.52
CA ARG A 51 -11.26 11.71 -16.26
C ARG A 51 -11.75 10.78 -15.16
N LYS A 52 -11.74 9.46 -15.44
CA LYS A 52 -12.05 8.46 -14.43
C LYS A 52 -11.00 8.54 -13.31
N PRO A 53 -11.42 8.57 -12.03
CA PRO A 53 -10.48 8.48 -10.92
C PRO A 53 -9.85 7.09 -10.86
N GLU A 54 -8.60 7.05 -10.44
CA GLU A 54 -7.84 5.80 -10.33
C GLU A 54 -8.00 5.17 -8.93
N LEU A 55 -8.43 5.97 -7.94
CA LEU A 55 -8.60 5.55 -6.55
C LEU A 55 -9.61 6.46 -5.85
N ARG A 56 -10.31 5.91 -4.86
CA ARG A 56 -11.12 6.67 -3.91
C ARG A 56 -10.55 6.55 -2.49
N ILE A 57 -10.58 7.64 -1.74
CA ILE A 57 -10.32 7.66 -0.30
C ILE A 57 -11.63 8.04 0.38
N VAL A 58 -12.16 7.16 1.21
CA VAL A 58 -13.52 7.26 1.72
C VAL A 58 -13.53 7.22 3.25
N ASP A 59 -14.14 8.19 3.92
CA ASP A 59 -14.46 8.05 5.35
C ASP A 59 -15.51 6.95 5.52
N GLU A 60 -15.33 6.06 6.50
CA GLU A 60 -16.27 4.94 6.75
C GLU A 60 -17.73 5.40 6.88
N ARG A 61 -17.95 6.62 7.39
CA ARG A 61 -19.29 7.22 7.55
C ARG A 61 -19.94 7.65 6.25
N ARG A 62 -19.16 7.74 5.17
CA ARG A 62 -19.59 8.19 3.83
C ARG A 62 -19.54 7.08 2.79
N LEU A 63 -19.37 5.82 3.20
CA LEU A 63 -19.36 4.68 2.27
C LEU A 63 -20.64 4.58 1.44
N GLY A 64 -21.77 4.92 2.01
CA GLY A 64 -23.07 4.94 1.31
C GLY A 64 -23.23 6.05 0.25
N GLU A 65 -22.31 7.03 0.22
CA GLU A 65 -22.31 8.08 -0.80
C GLU A 65 -21.50 7.71 -2.05
N VAL A 66 -20.71 6.62 -1.98
CA VAL A 66 -19.88 6.19 -3.10
C VAL A 66 -20.73 5.48 -4.13
N PRO A 67 -20.75 5.95 -5.39
CA PRO A 67 -21.53 5.33 -6.43
C PRO A 67 -21.06 3.91 -6.72
N GLU A 68 -21.98 3.07 -7.19
CA GLU A 68 -21.63 1.79 -7.78
C GLU A 68 -20.83 2.01 -9.07
N ASP A 69 -19.81 1.20 -9.28
CA ASP A 69 -19.00 1.25 -10.49
C ASP A 69 -19.58 0.27 -11.51
N LEU A 70 -19.91 0.77 -12.69
CA LEU A 70 -20.40 -0.04 -13.79
C LEU A 70 -19.23 -0.65 -14.57
N GLU A 71 -19.39 -1.87 -15.06
CA GLU A 71 -18.37 -2.54 -15.90
C GLU A 71 -18.11 -1.76 -17.20
N GLU A 72 -19.14 -1.13 -17.74
CA GLU A 72 -19.08 -0.27 -18.95
C GLU A 72 -18.11 0.91 -18.76
N ASP A 73 -17.90 1.37 -17.53
CA ASP A 73 -17.00 2.46 -17.18
C ASP A 73 -15.55 1.98 -16.89
N GLY A 74 -15.21 0.71 -17.21
CA GLY A 74 -13.85 0.16 -17.03
C GLY A 74 -13.61 -0.48 -15.67
N GLY A 75 -14.65 -1.03 -15.05
CA GLY A 75 -14.57 -1.85 -13.84
C GLY A 75 -14.47 -1.07 -12.52
N PRO A 76 -14.40 -1.77 -11.40
CA PRO A 76 -14.47 -1.18 -10.08
C PRO A 76 -13.25 -0.29 -9.77
N ILE A 77 -13.50 0.86 -9.15
CA ILE A 77 -12.44 1.77 -8.69
C ILE A 77 -12.05 1.36 -7.27
N PRO A 78 -10.77 1.06 -7.00
CA PRO A 78 -10.32 0.67 -5.68
C PRO A 78 -10.55 1.77 -4.64
N MET A 79 -10.76 1.36 -3.37
CA MET A 79 -11.02 2.26 -2.26
C MET A 79 -10.06 2.05 -1.09
N ILE A 80 -9.58 3.14 -0.52
CA ILE A 80 -8.95 3.17 0.80
C ILE A 80 -9.94 3.78 1.78
N VAL A 81 -10.23 3.08 2.88
CA VAL A 81 -11.19 3.57 3.88
C VAL A 81 -10.47 4.21 5.06
N LEU A 82 -10.89 5.41 5.43
CA LEU A 82 -10.45 6.08 6.64
C LEU A 82 -11.39 5.71 7.79
N THR A 83 -10.90 4.95 8.79
CA THR A 83 -11.71 4.33 9.84
C THR A 83 -11.53 4.99 11.20
N GLY A 84 -12.45 4.69 12.11
CA GLY A 84 -12.30 4.96 13.56
C GLY A 84 -11.56 3.80 14.28
N ARG A 85 -11.98 3.51 15.51
CA ARG A 85 -11.35 2.48 16.36
C ARG A 85 -11.64 1.05 15.96
N HIS A 86 -12.74 0.79 15.25
CA HIS A 86 -13.26 -0.56 15.02
C HIS A 86 -12.96 -1.14 13.64
N GLY A 87 -12.19 -0.40 12.81
CA GLY A 87 -11.91 -0.83 11.45
C GLY A 87 -13.16 -0.82 10.55
N VAL A 88 -13.05 -1.42 9.37
CA VAL A 88 -14.16 -1.57 8.43
C VAL A 88 -14.83 -2.92 8.68
N THR A 89 -16.13 -2.89 9.00
CA THR A 89 -16.98 -4.09 9.06
C THR A 89 -17.83 -4.11 7.80
N GLY A 90 -17.53 -5.00 6.88
CA GLY A 90 -18.31 -5.16 5.64
C GLY A 90 -17.42 -5.60 4.48
N VAL A 91 -18.01 -6.29 3.52
CA VAL A 91 -17.27 -6.91 2.42
C VAL A 91 -17.61 -6.18 1.12
N ASP A 92 -17.15 -4.94 0.97
CA ASP A 92 -17.11 -4.31 -0.35
C ASP A 92 -15.78 -4.71 -1.02
N PRO A 93 -15.81 -5.47 -2.13
CA PRO A 93 -14.60 -5.97 -2.79
C PRO A 93 -13.70 -4.86 -3.35
N ARG A 94 -14.20 -3.63 -3.44
CA ARG A 94 -13.42 -2.46 -3.87
C ARG A 94 -12.49 -1.95 -2.78
N ILE A 95 -12.74 -2.31 -1.51
CA ILE A 95 -11.91 -1.88 -0.38
C ILE A 95 -10.60 -2.66 -0.37
N ILE A 96 -9.51 -1.97 -0.70
CA ILE A 96 -8.17 -2.57 -0.75
C ILE A 96 -7.35 -2.35 0.52
N GLY A 97 -7.81 -1.46 1.41
CA GLY A 97 -7.15 -1.19 2.66
C GLY A 97 -7.88 -0.16 3.51
N ALA A 98 -7.46 -0.06 4.77
CA ALA A 98 -8.00 0.91 5.71
C ALA A 98 -6.89 1.58 6.52
N VAL A 99 -7.10 2.86 6.87
CA VAL A 99 -6.20 3.65 7.72
C VAL A 99 -7.01 4.30 8.83
N LYS A 100 -6.43 4.30 10.04
CA LYS A 100 -7.06 5.00 11.18
C LYS A 100 -6.99 6.52 10.99
N ARG A 101 -8.11 7.20 11.29
CA ARG A 101 -8.15 8.69 11.31
C ARG A 101 -7.46 9.28 12.55
N PRO A 102 -6.79 10.43 12.42
CA PRO A 102 -6.43 11.10 11.15
C PRO A 102 -5.39 10.29 10.38
N ALA A 103 -5.58 10.15 9.06
CA ALA A 103 -4.71 9.34 8.22
C ALA A 103 -3.32 9.98 8.10
N GLY A 104 -2.31 9.30 8.62
CA GLY A 104 -0.92 9.70 8.51
C GLY A 104 -0.42 9.62 7.06
N LEU A 105 0.49 10.52 6.69
CA LEU A 105 1.12 10.53 5.35
C LEU A 105 1.71 9.17 4.99
N HIS A 106 2.41 8.56 5.93
CA HIS A 106 3.11 7.30 5.74
C HIS A 106 2.19 6.15 5.36
N ASP A 107 1.14 5.93 6.18
CA ASP A 107 0.21 4.82 5.97
C ASP A 107 -0.63 5.05 4.71
N LEU A 108 -1.04 6.29 4.48
CA LEU A 108 -1.84 6.64 3.33
C LEU A 108 -1.03 6.50 2.02
N TYR A 109 0.22 7.00 1.98
CA TYR A 109 1.09 6.85 0.82
C TYR A 109 1.33 5.39 0.48
N ARG A 110 1.60 4.55 1.49
CA ARG A 110 1.77 3.11 1.30
C ARG A 110 0.56 2.47 0.62
N LEU A 111 -0.65 2.77 1.11
CA LEU A 111 -1.87 2.20 0.53
C LEU A 111 -2.19 2.77 -0.86
N VAL A 112 -1.94 4.05 -1.09
CA VAL A 112 -2.11 4.67 -2.41
C VAL A 112 -1.16 4.06 -3.43
N GLN A 113 0.11 3.85 -3.06
CA GLN A 113 1.08 3.14 -3.90
C GLN A 113 0.63 1.71 -4.19
N GLU A 114 0.14 1.00 -3.17
CA GLU A 114 -0.36 -0.36 -3.31
C GLU A 114 -1.57 -0.47 -4.24
N ALA A 115 -2.46 0.53 -4.16
CA ALA A 115 -3.65 0.59 -5.00
C ALA A 115 -3.36 0.87 -6.47
N LEU A 116 -2.36 1.70 -6.73
CA LEU A 116 -2.10 2.30 -8.05
C LEU A 116 -0.88 1.65 -8.75
N GLU A 117 -0.33 0.58 -8.22
CA GLU A 117 0.64 -0.23 -8.96
C GLU A 117 -0.03 -0.78 -10.24
N GLU A 118 0.64 -0.63 -11.38
CA GLU A 118 0.12 -1.01 -12.71
C GLU A 118 -0.13 -2.52 -12.86
N THR A 119 0.43 -3.33 -11.98
CA THR A 119 0.17 -4.76 -11.91
C THR A 119 -0.74 -5.06 -10.73
N PRO A 120 -2.00 -5.50 -10.94
CA PRO A 120 -2.84 -5.98 -9.85
C PRO A 120 -2.06 -7.04 -9.07
N ARG A 121 -1.90 -6.87 -7.77
CA ARG A 121 -1.21 -7.85 -6.95
C ARG A 121 -2.03 -9.13 -6.93
N ALA A 122 -1.53 -10.14 -7.62
CA ALA A 122 -2.15 -11.46 -7.67
C ALA A 122 -2.21 -12.14 -6.29
N THR A 123 -1.53 -11.61 -5.26
CA THR A 123 -1.39 -12.25 -3.96
C THR A 123 -1.73 -11.31 -2.80
N PRO A 124 -2.56 -11.78 -1.87
CA PRO A 124 -2.94 -11.02 -0.69
C PRO A 124 -1.75 -10.79 0.25
N ARG A 125 -1.84 -9.74 1.08
CA ARG A 125 -0.87 -9.43 2.14
C ARG A 125 -1.51 -9.52 3.50
N VAL A 126 -0.72 -9.96 4.47
CA VAL A 126 -1.14 -10.02 5.87
C VAL A 126 -0.23 -9.13 6.73
N PRO A 127 -0.79 -8.41 7.72
CA PRO A 127 0.02 -7.68 8.68
C PRO A 127 0.82 -8.69 9.53
N THR A 128 2.07 -8.31 9.84
CA THR A 128 2.98 -9.12 10.67
C THR A 128 3.83 -8.21 11.55
N HIS A 129 4.56 -8.81 12.49
CA HIS A 129 5.64 -8.15 13.24
C HIS A 129 6.79 -9.13 13.43
N LEU A 130 7.34 -9.65 12.31
CA LEU A 130 8.39 -10.65 12.35
C LEU A 130 9.76 -9.96 12.43
N PRO A 131 10.58 -10.26 13.44
CA PRO A 131 11.97 -9.82 13.45
C PRO A 131 12.70 -10.31 12.20
N ALA A 132 13.46 -9.42 11.59
CA ALA A 132 14.23 -9.72 10.38
C ALA A 132 15.69 -9.33 10.53
N ARG A 133 16.53 -10.05 9.79
CA ARG A 133 17.95 -9.75 9.61
C ARG A 133 18.17 -9.47 8.14
N CYS A 134 18.80 -8.34 7.84
CA CYS A 134 19.09 -7.91 6.49
C CYS A 134 20.58 -7.90 6.25
N ARG A 135 21.01 -8.32 5.04
CA ARG A 135 22.44 -8.33 4.66
C ARG A 135 22.62 -7.69 3.29
N ARG A 136 23.68 -6.91 3.15
CA ARG A 136 24.11 -6.29 1.89
C ARG A 136 25.61 -6.01 1.92
N ASN A 137 26.35 -6.46 0.91
CA ASN A 137 27.78 -6.16 0.75
C ASN A 137 28.61 -6.41 2.03
N GLY A 138 28.35 -7.53 2.73
CA GLY A 138 29.05 -7.88 3.97
C GLY A 138 28.55 -7.12 5.21
N ARG A 139 27.65 -6.16 5.07
CA ARG A 139 27.03 -5.45 6.19
C ARG A 139 25.72 -6.15 6.58
N GLU A 140 25.48 -6.25 7.88
CA GLU A 140 24.26 -6.83 8.44
C GLU A 140 23.58 -5.85 9.39
N TRP A 141 22.24 -5.82 9.39
CA TRP A 141 21.42 -5.02 10.31
C TRP A 141 20.09 -5.72 10.63
N ARG A 142 19.43 -5.24 11.66
CA ARG A 142 18.13 -5.76 12.09
C ARG A 142 17.00 -4.89 11.59
N GLY A 143 15.85 -5.50 11.30
CA GLY A 143 14.61 -4.85 10.93
C GLY A 143 13.40 -5.65 11.41
N SER A 144 12.21 -5.25 10.95
CA SER A 144 10.96 -5.95 11.23
C SER A 144 10.11 -6.01 9.97
N VAL A 145 9.62 -7.20 9.61
CA VAL A 145 8.64 -7.39 8.56
C VAL A 145 7.27 -7.00 9.11
N LEU A 146 6.70 -5.92 8.59
CA LEU A 146 5.41 -5.35 9.02
C LEU A 146 4.23 -5.90 8.26
N SER A 147 4.44 -6.34 7.02
CA SER A 147 3.46 -7.09 6.24
C SER A 147 4.17 -8.05 5.30
N LEU A 148 3.50 -9.16 5.01
CA LEU A 148 4.07 -10.24 4.20
C LEU A 148 3.07 -10.68 3.14
N SER A 149 3.57 -10.91 1.93
CA SER A 149 2.87 -11.58 0.83
C SER A 149 3.80 -12.62 0.21
N GLU A 150 3.29 -13.46 -0.67
CA GLU A 150 4.11 -14.46 -1.39
C GLU A 150 5.33 -13.85 -2.08
N ASN A 151 5.17 -12.67 -2.68
CA ASN A 151 6.16 -12.07 -3.57
C ASN A 151 6.93 -10.89 -2.93
N GLY A 152 6.71 -10.59 -1.65
CA GLY A 152 7.40 -9.48 -1.01
C GLY A 152 6.91 -9.14 0.39
N CYS A 153 7.55 -8.15 0.98
CA CYS A 153 7.19 -7.68 2.33
C CYS A 153 7.38 -6.16 2.46
N LEU A 154 6.75 -5.60 3.50
CA LEU A 154 7.09 -4.28 4.01
C LEU A 154 8.06 -4.46 5.17
N LEU A 155 9.23 -3.88 5.06
CA LEU A 155 10.29 -3.94 6.06
C LEU A 155 10.46 -2.60 6.76
N ARG A 156 10.39 -2.57 8.07
CA ARG A 156 10.89 -1.46 8.89
C ARG A 156 12.37 -1.67 9.20
N SER A 157 13.18 -0.69 8.85
CA SER A 157 14.63 -0.75 9.04
C SER A 157 15.18 0.61 9.50
N PRO A 158 16.10 0.63 10.48
CA PRO A 158 16.81 1.85 10.87
C PRO A 158 17.85 2.27 9.83
N GLU A 159 18.27 1.33 8.96
CA GLU A 159 19.27 1.58 7.92
C GLU A 159 18.59 2.05 6.65
N PRO A 160 18.96 3.22 6.10
CA PRO A 160 18.45 3.69 4.82
C PRO A 160 18.99 2.81 3.70
N VAL A 161 18.12 2.32 2.83
CA VAL A 161 18.50 1.49 1.68
C VAL A 161 17.92 2.11 0.40
N PRO A 162 18.76 2.53 -0.56
CA PRO A 162 18.29 3.16 -1.79
C PRO A 162 17.41 2.23 -2.66
N LEU A 163 16.54 2.83 -3.47
CA LEU A 163 15.72 2.10 -4.45
C LEU A 163 16.59 1.28 -5.41
N GLY A 164 16.08 0.12 -5.83
CA GLY A 164 16.78 -0.82 -6.68
C GLY A 164 17.91 -1.59 -5.98
N THR A 165 18.08 -1.39 -4.68
CA THR A 165 19.11 -2.11 -3.94
C THR A 165 18.70 -3.55 -3.68
N GLN A 166 19.61 -4.48 -4.00
CA GLN A 166 19.47 -5.89 -3.65
C GLN A 166 19.90 -6.10 -2.20
N VAL A 167 19.06 -6.79 -1.43
CA VAL A 167 19.30 -7.18 -0.05
C VAL A 167 18.93 -8.64 0.16
N GLU A 168 19.70 -9.35 0.97
CA GLU A 168 19.27 -10.63 1.51
C GLU A 168 18.47 -10.36 2.79
N ILE A 169 17.28 -10.93 2.89
CA ILE A 169 16.46 -10.85 4.08
C ILE A 169 16.22 -12.24 4.67
N GLU A 170 16.40 -12.34 5.98
CA GLU A 170 16.16 -13.53 6.79
C GLU A 170 15.14 -13.20 7.87
N PHE A 171 14.09 -14.00 8.00
CA PHE A 171 13.09 -13.85 9.07
C PHE A 171 12.51 -15.21 9.49
N LEU A 172 12.10 -15.33 10.75
CA LEU A 172 11.48 -16.55 11.29
C LEU A 172 9.97 -16.51 11.04
N LEU A 173 9.50 -17.44 10.21
CA LEU A 173 8.07 -17.62 9.94
C LEU A 173 7.48 -18.62 10.94
N PRO A 174 6.43 -18.26 11.73
CA PRO A 174 5.82 -19.17 12.69
C PRO A 174 5.42 -20.49 12.07
N ARG A 175 5.78 -21.60 12.69
CA ARG A 175 5.52 -23.00 12.27
C ARG A 175 6.22 -23.46 10.99
N ALA A 176 6.91 -22.58 10.27
CA ALA A 176 7.56 -22.89 9.01
C ALA A 176 9.10 -22.79 9.08
N GLY A 177 9.64 -22.17 10.13
CA GLY A 177 11.08 -22.01 10.30
C GLY A 177 11.65 -20.74 9.65
N THR A 178 12.94 -20.72 9.44
CA THR A 178 13.66 -19.56 8.91
C THR A 178 13.49 -19.46 7.39
N ILE A 179 13.05 -18.31 6.94
CA ILE A 179 12.98 -17.93 5.53
C ILE A 179 14.19 -17.04 5.20
N VAL A 180 14.92 -17.39 4.15
CA VAL A 180 16.00 -16.58 3.60
C VAL A 180 15.72 -16.35 2.11
N THR A 181 15.73 -15.09 1.67
CA THR A 181 15.46 -14.76 0.28
C THR A 181 16.22 -13.50 -0.15
N GLN A 182 16.50 -13.39 -1.46
CA GLN A 182 16.98 -12.16 -2.08
C GLN A 182 15.80 -11.28 -2.44
N ALA A 183 15.91 -10.00 -2.15
CA ALA A 183 14.88 -9.02 -2.40
C ALA A 183 15.44 -7.71 -2.93
N GLU A 184 14.65 -7.00 -3.70
CA GLU A 184 14.96 -5.65 -4.18
C GLU A 184 14.07 -4.63 -3.47
N VAL A 185 14.64 -3.49 -3.11
CA VAL A 185 13.89 -2.35 -2.58
C VAL A 185 13.09 -1.70 -3.71
N ALA A 186 11.80 -1.98 -3.76
CA ALA A 186 10.91 -1.47 -4.80
C ALA A 186 10.49 -0.01 -4.54
N TYR A 187 10.29 0.36 -3.28
CA TYR A 187 9.98 1.73 -2.87
C TYR A 187 10.56 2.04 -1.48
N GLN A 188 10.74 3.31 -1.21
CA GLN A 188 11.17 3.80 0.10
C GLN A 188 10.17 4.78 0.67
N LEU A 189 9.87 4.60 1.96
CA LEU A 189 9.18 5.55 2.79
C LEU A 189 9.79 5.42 4.19
N VAL A 190 10.87 6.17 4.44
CA VAL A 190 11.65 6.07 5.69
C VAL A 190 10.74 6.17 6.92
N PRO A 191 10.80 5.21 7.86
CA PRO A 191 11.79 4.13 8.00
C PRO A 191 11.42 2.80 7.30
N ASP A 192 10.38 2.73 6.50
CA ASP A 192 9.87 1.49 5.89
C ASP A 192 10.28 1.36 4.42
N PHE A 193 10.48 0.11 3.98
CA PHE A 193 10.84 -0.25 2.62
C PHE A 193 9.92 -1.35 2.09
N GLY A 194 9.38 -1.18 0.90
CA GLY A 194 8.73 -2.25 0.16
C GLY A 194 9.78 -3.11 -0.54
N LEU A 195 9.83 -4.39 -0.19
CA LEU A 195 10.74 -5.37 -0.77
C LEU A 195 9.97 -6.31 -1.71
N VAL A 196 10.54 -6.55 -2.89
CA VAL A 196 10.08 -7.58 -3.84
C VAL A 196 11.07 -8.74 -3.79
N PHE A 197 10.56 -9.95 -3.58
CA PHE A 197 11.38 -11.17 -3.56
C PHE A 197 11.71 -11.64 -4.96
N HIS A 198 12.99 -11.96 -5.23
CA HIS A 198 13.44 -12.40 -6.53
C HIS A 198 13.85 -13.88 -6.60
N SER A 199 14.44 -14.41 -5.56
CA SER A 199 15.01 -15.75 -5.55
C SER A 199 14.61 -16.51 -4.29
N THR A 200 13.30 -16.59 -4.04
CA THR A 200 12.78 -17.38 -2.92
C THR A 200 12.75 -18.86 -3.29
N PRO A 201 13.40 -19.75 -2.53
CA PRO A 201 13.28 -21.19 -2.72
C PRO A 201 11.82 -21.65 -2.72
N ALA A 202 11.48 -22.65 -3.55
CA ALA A 202 10.09 -23.12 -3.71
C ALA A 202 9.45 -23.48 -2.35
N ALA A 203 10.13 -24.24 -1.50
CA ALA A 203 9.65 -24.61 -0.17
C ALA A 203 9.38 -23.39 0.73
N SER A 204 10.23 -22.36 0.65
CA SER A 204 10.04 -21.10 1.40
C SER A 204 8.83 -20.32 0.88
N ARG A 205 8.62 -20.30 -0.45
CA ARG A 205 7.47 -19.66 -1.08
C ARG A 205 6.16 -20.33 -0.66
N GLU A 206 6.12 -21.66 -0.69
CA GLU A 206 4.98 -22.46 -0.22
C GLU A 206 4.67 -22.17 1.25
N SER A 207 5.70 -22.10 2.10
CA SER A 207 5.56 -21.77 3.52
C SER A 207 4.98 -20.37 3.74
N ILE A 208 5.46 -19.38 2.98
CA ILE A 208 4.94 -18.01 3.03
C ILE A 208 3.48 -17.98 2.58
N LEU A 209 3.14 -18.65 1.48
CA LEU A 209 1.78 -18.71 0.96
C LEU A 209 0.83 -19.35 1.97
N ALA A 210 1.22 -20.49 2.56
CA ALA A 210 0.43 -21.18 3.58
C ALA A 210 0.20 -20.29 4.82
N TYR A 211 1.21 -19.56 5.26
CA TYR A 211 1.10 -18.61 6.38
C TYR A 211 0.13 -17.47 6.05
N VAL A 212 0.24 -16.87 4.86
CA VAL A 212 -0.64 -15.79 4.40
C VAL A 212 -2.09 -16.29 4.35
N GLN A 213 -2.35 -17.44 3.74
CA GLN A 213 -3.69 -18.03 3.65
C GLN A 213 -4.28 -18.35 5.02
N ALA A 214 -3.49 -18.95 5.91
CA ALA A 214 -3.92 -19.27 7.28
C ALA A 214 -4.27 -18.02 8.09
N THR A 215 -3.53 -16.93 7.89
CA THR A 215 -3.78 -15.65 8.58
C THR A 215 -5.06 -15.00 8.07
N LEU A 216 -5.33 -15.04 6.78
CA LEU A 216 -6.56 -14.52 6.16
C LEU A 216 -7.80 -15.34 6.55
N GLY A 217 -7.67 -16.66 6.67
CA GLY A 217 -8.78 -17.54 7.05
C GLY A 217 -9.16 -17.45 8.53
N ASN A 218 -8.34 -16.82 9.37
CA ASN A 218 -8.55 -16.61 10.80
C ASN A 218 -8.97 -15.17 11.15
N SER A 219 -9.15 -14.30 10.16
CA SER A 219 -9.62 -12.92 10.29
C SER A 219 -11.07 -12.82 9.85
#